data_12c64c9a031dacb17969f07f1ed77919
#
_entry.id   12c64c9a031dacb17969f07f1ed77919
#
_cell.length_a   1.000
_cell.length_b   1.000
_cell.length_c   1.000
_cell.angle_alpha   90.00
_cell.angle_beta   90.00
_cell.angle_gamma   90.00
#
_symmetry.space_group_name_H-M   'P 1'
#
loop_
_entity.id
_entity.type
_entity.pdbx_description
1 polymer ?
#
loop_
_entity_poly.entity_id
_entity_poly.type
_entity_poly.pdbx_seq_one_letter_code
_entity_poly.pdbx_strand_id
1 'polypeptide(L)'
;MADYSVTPWEVKGDVDYDRLVRDFGTSYIDQSLMNRVEKHTGKPHFMLKRKVFFSHRDFNWILDKYEKDEKFFLYTGRGPSGDTHLGHLLPWIFTQYLQEKFGVELYFQITDDEKYMHDRSLTRKQVSDFSYENILDIIALGFDPDKTFIFKNTEYIKTMYKTACCSTHY
;
A
#
# COMPACT_ATOMS: atom_id res chain seq x y z
N MET A 1 -21.48 -12.58 22.11
CA MET A 1 -20.31 -12.43 21.21
C MET A 1 -20.25 -10.97 20.88
N ALA A 2 -19.15 -10.29 21.18
CA ALA A 2 -19.01 -8.89 20.79
C ALA A 2 -19.07 -8.80 19.26
N ASP A 3 -20.02 -8.03 18.79
CA ASP A 3 -20.23 -7.82 17.35
C ASP A 3 -19.10 -6.88 16.87
N TYR A 4 -18.12 -7.44 16.13
CA TYR A 4 -17.11 -6.60 15.53
C TYR A 4 -17.42 -6.42 14.04
N SER A 5 -17.16 -5.23 13.54
CA SER A 5 -17.33 -4.87 12.14
C SER A 5 -16.01 -4.35 11.59
N VAL A 6 -15.57 -4.92 10.47
CA VAL A 6 -14.41 -4.45 9.72
C VAL A 6 -14.86 -4.09 8.32
N THR A 7 -14.72 -2.82 7.98
CA THR A 7 -14.96 -2.28 6.66
C THR A 7 -13.66 -1.66 6.13
N PRO A 8 -13.56 -1.33 4.84
CA PRO A 8 -12.40 -0.60 4.32
C PRO A 8 -12.14 0.76 4.99
N TRP A 9 -13.11 1.28 5.73
CA TRP A 9 -13.03 2.62 6.33
C TRP A 9 -13.05 2.62 7.86
N GLU A 10 -13.54 1.54 8.50
CA GLU A 10 -13.76 1.53 9.95
C GLU A 10 -13.61 0.13 10.53
N VAL A 11 -13.00 0.09 11.73
CA VAL A 11 -12.93 -1.11 12.57
C VAL A 11 -13.63 -0.81 13.89
N LYS A 12 -14.65 -1.58 14.25
CA LYS A 12 -15.40 -1.47 15.52
C LYS A 12 -15.34 -2.78 16.29
N GLY A 13 -15.20 -2.66 17.60
CA GLY A 13 -15.18 -3.81 18.54
C GLY A 13 -13.82 -4.48 18.67
N ASP A 14 -13.76 -5.56 19.42
CA ASP A 14 -12.56 -6.37 19.58
C ASP A 14 -12.33 -7.25 18.35
N VAL A 15 -11.18 -7.08 17.71
CA VAL A 15 -10.85 -7.76 16.46
C VAL A 15 -10.45 -9.21 16.73
N ASP A 16 -11.21 -10.16 16.18
CA ASP A 16 -10.80 -11.56 16.07
C ASP A 16 -9.89 -11.72 14.82
N TYR A 17 -8.59 -11.78 15.03
CA TYR A 17 -7.59 -11.85 13.96
C TYR A 17 -7.70 -13.15 13.15
N ASP A 18 -8.06 -14.29 13.76
CA ASP A 18 -8.22 -15.55 13.04
C ASP A 18 -9.43 -15.51 12.10
N ARG A 19 -10.50 -14.90 12.54
CA ARG A 19 -11.68 -14.65 11.69
C ARG A 19 -11.34 -13.65 10.58
N LEU A 20 -10.61 -12.58 10.89
CA LEU A 20 -10.18 -11.59 9.89
C LEU A 20 -9.34 -12.24 8.79
N VAL A 21 -8.37 -13.07 9.15
CA VAL A 21 -7.52 -13.78 8.17
C VAL A 21 -8.36 -14.69 7.27
N ARG A 22 -9.34 -15.41 7.82
CA ARG A 22 -10.26 -16.26 7.04
C ARG A 22 -11.17 -15.43 6.12
N ASP A 23 -11.84 -14.42 6.66
CA ASP A 23 -12.83 -13.62 5.94
C ASP A 23 -12.19 -12.84 4.77
N PHE A 24 -10.94 -12.41 4.92
CA PHE A 24 -10.19 -11.72 3.86
C PHE A 24 -9.39 -12.66 2.96
N GLY A 25 -9.42 -13.97 3.19
CA GLY A 25 -8.68 -14.94 2.37
C GLY A 25 -7.18 -14.69 2.37
N THR A 26 -6.62 -14.31 3.53
CA THR A 26 -5.19 -14.11 3.73
C THR A 26 -4.57 -15.31 4.46
N SER A 27 -3.24 -15.36 4.51
CA SER A 27 -2.48 -16.35 5.26
C SER A 27 -1.59 -15.65 6.28
N TYR A 28 -1.34 -16.30 7.41
CA TYR A 28 -0.36 -15.79 8.37
C TYR A 28 1.04 -15.79 7.79
N ILE A 29 1.84 -14.79 8.17
CA ILE A 29 3.28 -14.78 7.93
C ILE A 29 3.92 -15.75 8.93
N ASP A 30 4.17 -16.97 8.47
CA ASP A 30 4.77 -18.03 9.26
C ASP A 30 6.33 -17.95 9.31
N GLN A 31 6.95 -18.83 10.08
CA GLN A 31 8.40 -18.84 10.21
C GLN A 31 9.11 -19.21 8.91
N SER A 32 8.51 -20.05 8.07
CA SER A 32 9.07 -20.42 6.77
C SER A 32 9.16 -19.21 5.84
N LEU A 33 8.09 -18.44 5.75
CA LEU A 33 8.06 -17.20 4.97
C LEU A 33 9.03 -16.16 5.55
N MET A 34 9.11 -16.03 6.88
CA MET A 34 10.06 -15.13 7.53
C MET A 34 11.51 -15.50 7.19
N ASN A 35 11.86 -16.77 7.17
CA ASN A 35 13.20 -17.25 6.82
C ASN A 35 13.53 -16.92 5.34
N ARG A 36 12.56 -17.06 4.44
CA ARG A 36 12.71 -16.67 3.02
C ARG A 36 12.96 -15.17 2.88
N VAL A 37 12.16 -14.34 3.56
CA VAL A 37 12.36 -12.89 3.57
C VAL A 37 13.75 -12.54 4.09
N GLU A 38 14.18 -13.14 5.19
CA GLU A 38 15.51 -12.91 5.78
C GLU A 38 16.63 -13.28 4.82
N LYS A 39 16.50 -14.38 4.08
CA LYS A 39 17.47 -14.80 3.07
C LYS A 39 17.73 -13.73 2.02
N HIS A 40 16.68 -13.01 1.57
CA HIS A 40 16.79 -12.00 0.53
C HIS A 40 17.10 -10.59 1.07
N THR A 41 16.67 -10.29 2.29
CA THR A 41 16.79 -8.94 2.87
C THR A 41 17.94 -8.82 3.87
N GLY A 42 18.55 -9.94 4.26
CA GLY A 42 19.59 -10.04 5.29
C GLY A 42 19.05 -9.86 6.72
N LYS A 43 18.04 -9.04 6.92
CA LYS A 43 17.39 -8.82 8.22
C LYS A 43 15.94 -8.40 8.02
N PRO A 44 14.96 -9.16 8.52
CA PRO A 44 13.57 -8.80 8.41
C PRO A 44 13.25 -7.49 9.12
N HIS A 45 12.34 -6.73 8.55
CA HIS A 45 11.87 -5.48 9.14
C HIS A 45 11.27 -5.72 10.54
N PHE A 46 11.45 -4.75 11.45
CA PHE A 46 10.94 -4.86 12.81
C PHE A 46 9.42 -5.04 12.89
N MET A 47 8.67 -4.48 11.92
CA MET A 47 7.22 -4.63 11.85
C MET A 47 6.78 -6.07 11.56
N LEU A 48 7.56 -6.83 10.79
CA LEU A 48 7.34 -8.26 10.61
C LEU A 48 7.64 -9.03 11.91
N LYS A 49 8.79 -8.75 12.54
CA LYS A 49 9.19 -9.39 13.81
C LYS A 49 8.19 -9.15 14.92
N ARG A 50 7.61 -7.96 14.99
CA ARG A 50 6.60 -7.57 15.99
C ARG A 50 5.17 -7.91 15.57
N LYS A 51 4.99 -8.58 14.43
CA LYS A 51 3.68 -8.94 13.88
C LYS A 51 2.73 -7.74 13.69
N VAL A 52 3.28 -6.54 13.40
CA VAL A 52 2.48 -5.39 12.95
C VAL A 52 1.85 -5.74 11.60
N PHE A 53 2.64 -6.32 10.70
CA PHE A 53 2.17 -7.04 9.52
C PHE A 53 2.24 -8.54 9.84
N PHE A 54 1.11 -9.17 10.05
CA PHE A 54 1.01 -10.55 10.52
C PHE A 54 0.44 -11.51 9.48
N SER A 55 -0.21 -10.98 8.45
CA SER A 55 -0.80 -11.76 7.37
C SER A 55 -0.48 -11.18 6.00
N HIS A 56 -0.62 -12.01 4.98
CA HIS A 56 -0.36 -11.65 3.60
C HIS A 56 -1.34 -12.34 2.66
N ARG A 57 -1.44 -11.81 1.43
CA ARG A 57 -2.01 -12.51 0.29
C ARG A 57 -0.92 -12.66 -0.75
N ASP A 58 -0.65 -13.91 -1.15
CA ASP A 58 0.25 -14.25 -2.25
C ASP A 58 1.72 -13.79 -2.14
N PHE A 59 2.20 -13.43 -0.94
CA PHE A 59 3.59 -13.02 -0.77
C PHE A 59 4.58 -14.14 -1.12
N ASN A 60 4.23 -15.41 -0.83
CA ASN A 60 5.02 -16.56 -1.26
C ASN A 60 5.19 -16.59 -2.78
N TRP A 61 4.11 -16.33 -3.52
CA TRP A 61 4.13 -16.30 -4.98
C TRP A 61 5.05 -15.18 -5.52
N ILE A 62 5.04 -14.00 -4.93
CA ILE A 62 5.95 -12.91 -5.30
C ILE A 62 7.42 -13.32 -5.05
N LEU A 63 7.73 -13.97 -3.92
CA LEU A 63 9.08 -14.47 -3.65
C LEU A 63 9.49 -15.57 -4.64
N ASP A 64 8.55 -16.46 -5.04
CA ASP A 64 8.80 -17.48 -6.05
C ASP A 64 9.16 -16.84 -7.42
N LYS A 65 8.55 -15.72 -7.76
CA LYS A 65 8.85 -14.95 -8.97
C LYS A 65 10.23 -14.29 -8.84
N TYR A 66 10.47 -13.61 -7.75
CA TYR A 66 11.75 -12.95 -7.48
C TYR A 66 12.94 -13.94 -7.51
N GLU A 67 12.76 -15.13 -6.94
CA GLU A 67 13.79 -16.19 -6.93
C GLU A 67 14.09 -16.77 -8.33
N LYS A 68 13.23 -16.50 -9.31
CA LYS A 68 13.39 -16.85 -10.73
C LYS A 68 13.83 -15.67 -11.59
N ASP A 69 14.32 -14.58 -10.98
CA ASP A 69 14.69 -13.33 -11.66
C ASP A 69 13.55 -12.67 -12.45
N GLU A 70 12.28 -13.02 -12.10
CA GLU A 70 11.13 -12.34 -12.67
C GLU A 70 10.93 -10.99 -11.95
N LYS A 71 10.75 -9.93 -12.74
CA LYS A 71 10.57 -8.58 -12.22
C LYS A 71 9.18 -8.40 -11.62
N PHE A 72 9.10 -7.71 -10.49
CA PHE A 72 7.87 -7.18 -9.93
C PHE A 72 8.07 -5.71 -9.55
N PHE A 73 6.99 -5.02 -9.25
CA PHE A 73 7.01 -3.64 -8.76
C PHE A 73 6.17 -3.53 -7.49
N LEU A 74 6.40 -2.48 -6.74
CA LEU A 74 5.57 -2.12 -5.59
C LEU A 74 4.52 -1.10 -6.03
N TYR A 75 3.36 -1.21 -5.41
CA TYR A 75 2.26 -0.27 -5.62
C TYR A 75 1.64 0.09 -4.28
N THR A 76 1.45 1.37 -4.04
CA THR A 76 0.73 1.90 -2.88
C THR A 76 0.06 3.21 -3.24
N GLY A 77 -0.71 3.78 -2.32
CA GLY A 77 -1.39 5.04 -2.61
C GLY A 77 -1.80 5.82 -1.39
N ARG A 78 -2.30 7.02 -1.66
CA ARG A 78 -2.85 7.95 -0.67
C ARG A 78 -4.08 8.66 -1.23
N GLY A 79 -5.18 8.60 -0.47
CA GLY A 79 -6.33 9.49 -0.68
C GLY A 79 -6.13 10.79 0.11
N PRO A 80 -5.91 11.94 -0.55
CA PRO A 80 -5.53 13.19 0.11
C PRO A 80 -6.72 13.89 0.76
N SER A 81 -7.10 13.46 1.95
CA SER A 81 -8.24 13.99 2.72
C SER A 81 -7.83 14.87 3.92
N GLY A 82 -6.55 15.10 4.12
CA GLY A 82 -5.97 15.87 5.22
C GLY A 82 -4.49 15.59 5.38
N ASP A 83 -3.95 16.02 6.51
CA ASP A 83 -2.53 15.87 6.85
C ASP A 83 -2.13 14.40 7.00
N THR A 84 -0.85 14.15 6.77
CA THR A 84 -0.25 12.84 7.02
C THR A 84 -0.11 12.60 8.53
N HIS A 85 -0.42 11.41 8.97
CA HIS A 85 -0.25 10.99 10.35
C HIS A 85 0.41 9.59 10.43
N LEU A 86 0.78 9.19 11.64
CA LEU A 86 1.55 7.97 11.87
C LEU A 86 0.92 6.70 11.24
N GLY A 87 -0.41 6.62 11.20
CA GLY A 87 -1.11 5.51 10.55
C GLY A 87 -0.83 5.38 9.05
N HIS A 88 -0.57 6.51 8.37
CA HIS A 88 -0.16 6.50 6.96
C HIS A 88 1.30 6.10 6.78
N LEU A 89 2.16 6.48 7.73
CA LEU A 89 3.60 6.21 7.64
C LEU A 89 3.93 4.73 7.78
N LEU A 90 3.17 3.97 8.57
CA LEU A 90 3.45 2.54 8.80
C LEU A 90 3.55 1.73 7.51
N PRO A 91 2.53 1.72 6.60
CA PRO A 91 2.65 1.00 5.34
C PRO A 91 3.73 1.59 4.43
N TRP A 92 3.95 2.91 4.44
CA TRP A 92 4.94 3.54 3.56
C TRP A 92 6.38 3.22 3.98
N ILE A 93 6.69 3.25 5.28
CA ILE A 93 8.01 2.84 5.81
C ILE A 93 8.29 1.37 5.45
N PHE A 94 7.26 0.51 5.53
CA PHE A 94 7.42 -0.88 5.13
C PHE A 94 7.61 -1.03 3.61
N THR A 95 6.89 -0.25 2.80
CA THR A 95 7.07 -0.21 1.35
C THR A 95 8.46 0.28 0.96
N GLN A 96 8.97 1.30 1.64
CA GLN A 96 10.33 1.81 1.44
C GLN A 96 11.39 0.74 1.75
N TYR A 97 11.24 0.02 2.85
CA TYR A 97 12.10 -1.12 3.16
C TYR A 97 12.06 -2.19 2.06
N LEU A 98 10.88 -2.54 1.54
CA LEU A 98 10.75 -3.52 0.45
C LEU A 98 11.43 -3.01 -0.83
N GLN A 99 11.24 -1.73 -1.18
CA GLN A 99 11.90 -1.11 -2.32
C GLN A 99 13.43 -1.21 -2.21
N GLU A 100 13.98 -0.82 -1.06
CA GLU A 100 15.42 -0.88 -0.80
C GLU A 100 15.96 -2.31 -0.90
N LYS A 101 15.29 -3.27 -0.26
CA LYS A 101 15.79 -4.65 -0.15
C LYS A 101 15.68 -5.46 -1.43
N PHE A 102 14.62 -5.23 -2.20
CA PHE A 102 14.40 -5.94 -3.47
C PHE A 102 14.87 -5.14 -4.69
N GLY A 103 15.21 -3.86 -4.53
CA GLY A 103 15.72 -3.02 -5.61
C GLY A 103 14.70 -2.74 -6.72
N VAL A 104 13.41 -2.76 -6.42
CA VAL A 104 12.30 -2.71 -7.37
C VAL A 104 11.70 -1.32 -7.51
N GLU A 105 10.97 -1.10 -8.61
CA GLU A 105 10.23 0.13 -8.87
C GLU A 105 9.02 0.25 -7.92
N LEU A 106 8.67 1.50 -7.60
CA LEU A 106 7.49 1.84 -6.82
C LEU A 106 6.59 2.81 -7.60
N TYR A 107 5.32 2.46 -7.71
CA TYR A 107 4.27 3.33 -8.19
C TYR A 107 3.42 3.80 -7.02
N PHE A 108 3.44 5.12 -6.77
CA PHE A 108 2.71 5.75 -5.67
C PHE A 108 1.56 6.61 -6.21
N GLN A 109 0.34 6.14 -6.02
CA GLN A 109 -0.86 6.79 -6.54
C GLN A 109 -1.47 7.76 -5.53
N ILE A 110 -1.80 8.96 -5.96
CA ILE A 110 -2.60 9.93 -5.20
C ILE A 110 -4.00 9.97 -5.81
N THR A 111 -5.00 9.48 -5.06
CA THR A 111 -6.39 9.37 -5.53
C THR A 111 -7.16 10.65 -5.23
N ASP A 112 -6.73 11.75 -5.83
CA ASP A 112 -7.26 13.09 -5.64
C ASP A 112 -8.69 13.23 -6.20
N ASP A 113 -9.01 12.56 -7.29
CA ASP A 113 -10.36 12.50 -7.88
C ASP A 113 -11.35 11.75 -6.98
N GLU A 114 -10.96 10.59 -6.48
CA GLU A 114 -11.79 9.75 -5.59
C GLU A 114 -12.15 10.52 -4.32
N LYS A 115 -11.19 11.20 -3.68
CA LYS A 115 -11.44 11.97 -2.47
C LYS A 115 -12.37 13.16 -2.71
N TYR A 116 -12.17 13.88 -3.80
CA TYR A 116 -13.07 14.97 -4.17
C TYR A 116 -14.51 14.50 -4.42
N MET A 117 -14.67 13.35 -5.08
CA MET A 117 -16.00 12.80 -5.39
C MET A 117 -16.69 12.19 -4.17
N HIS A 118 -15.94 11.59 -3.26
CA HIS A 118 -16.47 10.90 -2.09
C HIS A 118 -16.80 11.85 -0.94
N ASP A 119 -15.94 12.82 -0.63
CA ASP A 119 -16.11 13.76 0.46
C ASP A 119 -16.59 15.13 -0.05
N ARG A 120 -17.89 15.34 0.03
CA ARG A 120 -18.54 16.58 -0.43
C ARG A 120 -18.20 17.82 0.40
N SER A 121 -17.55 17.68 1.54
CA SER A 121 -17.07 18.79 2.36
C SER A 121 -15.77 19.40 1.82
N LEU A 122 -15.04 18.66 0.97
CA LEU A 122 -13.77 19.09 0.41
C LEU A 122 -13.95 19.82 -0.92
N THR A 123 -13.30 20.95 -1.03
CA THR A 123 -13.16 21.68 -2.31
C THR A 123 -12.01 21.11 -3.15
N ARG A 124 -12.04 21.32 -4.46
CA ARG A 124 -10.93 20.94 -5.37
C ARG A 124 -9.59 21.53 -4.93
N LYS A 125 -9.61 22.78 -4.45
CA LYS A 125 -8.41 23.46 -3.97
C LYS A 125 -7.84 22.74 -2.74
N GLN A 126 -8.66 22.44 -1.74
CA GLN A 126 -8.23 21.72 -0.55
C GLN A 126 -7.62 20.34 -0.88
N VAL A 127 -8.28 19.56 -1.76
CA VAL A 127 -7.75 18.25 -2.19
C VAL A 127 -6.42 18.41 -2.93
N SER A 128 -6.26 19.46 -3.75
CA SER A 128 -5.00 19.76 -4.43
C SER A 128 -3.90 20.15 -3.44
N ASP A 129 -4.21 21.00 -2.46
CA ASP A 129 -3.28 21.43 -1.42
C ASP A 129 -2.83 20.21 -0.57
N PHE A 130 -3.77 19.39 -0.11
CA PHE A 130 -3.47 18.14 0.60
C PHE A 130 -2.66 17.14 -0.25
N SER A 131 -2.94 17.06 -1.54
CA SER A 131 -2.16 16.20 -2.45
C SER A 131 -0.71 16.63 -2.48
N TYR A 132 -0.47 17.93 -2.59
CA TYR A 132 0.89 18.49 -2.61
C TYR A 132 1.63 18.23 -1.29
N GLU A 133 1.03 18.55 -0.15
CA GLU A 133 1.64 18.32 1.17
C GLU A 133 1.91 16.84 1.41
N ASN A 134 0.95 15.94 1.08
CA ASN A 134 1.15 14.51 1.25
C ASN A 134 2.26 13.97 0.32
N ILE A 135 2.44 14.52 -0.88
CA ILE A 135 3.56 14.17 -1.77
C ILE A 135 4.90 14.58 -1.14
N LEU A 136 4.98 15.76 -0.53
CA LEU A 136 6.21 16.18 0.18
C LEU A 136 6.54 15.23 1.33
N ASP A 137 5.55 14.80 2.12
CA ASP A 137 5.73 13.82 3.18
C ASP A 137 6.24 12.48 2.65
N ILE A 138 5.70 12.02 1.51
CA ILE A 138 6.14 10.78 0.85
C ILE A 138 7.59 10.91 0.38
N ILE A 139 7.97 12.02 -0.23
CA ILE A 139 9.34 12.27 -0.67
C ILE A 139 10.29 12.31 0.53
N ALA A 140 9.88 12.92 1.64
CA ALA A 140 10.68 13.02 2.87
C ALA A 140 10.97 11.66 3.53
N LEU A 141 10.22 10.59 3.21
CA LEU A 141 10.50 9.24 3.68
C LEU A 141 11.76 8.62 3.07
N GLY A 142 12.29 9.19 1.98
CA GLY A 142 13.54 8.75 1.38
C GLY A 142 13.41 7.52 0.49
N PHE A 143 12.33 7.39 -0.25
CA PHE A 143 12.23 6.44 -1.36
C PHE A 143 13.32 6.71 -2.42
N ASP A 144 13.73 5.68 -3.13
CA ASP A 144 14.69 5.80 -4.24
C ASP A 144 14.08 6.66 -5.37
N PRO A 145 14.61 7.87 -5.65
CA PRO A 145 14.02 8.77 -6.63
C PRO A 145 14.09 8.23 -8.06
N ASP A 146 15.07 7.38 -8.38
CA ASP A 146 15.24 6.81 -9.71
C ASP A 146 14.30 5.64 -9.98
N LYS A 147 13.65 5.13 -8.92
CA LYS A 147 12.74 3.98 -8.97
C LYS A 147 11.34 4.29 -8.44
N THR A 148 11.05 5.53 -8.09
CA THR A 148 9.74 5.91 -7.53
C THR A 148 9.00 6.84 -8.46
N PHE A 149 7.79 6.43 -8.83
CA PHE A 149 6.89 7.21 -9.65
C PHE A 149 5.65 7.61 -8.85
N ILE A 150 5.57 8.90 -8.47
CA ILE A 150 4.42 9.46 -7.75
C ILE A 150 3.53 10.18 -8.76
N PHE A 151 2.24 9.86 -8.77
CA PHE A 151 1.30 10.46 -9.73
C PHE A 151 -0.07 10.72 -9.11
N LYS A 152 -0.72 11.80 -9.56
CA LYS A 152 -2.11 12.11 -9.23
C LYS A 152 -3.05 11.57 -10.32
N ASN A 153 -4.19 11.03 -9.91
CA ASN A 153 -5.18 10.52 -10.84
C ASN A 153 -5.62 11.58 -11.86
N THR A 154 -5.94 12.78 -11.40
CA THR A 154 -6.41 13.86 -12.29
C THR A 154 -5.40 14.26 -13.36
N GLU A 155 -4.10 14.14 -13.10
CA GLU A 155 -3.04 14.43 -14.08
C GLU A 155 -2.76 13.25 -15.00
N TYR A 156 -2.93 12.02 -14.51
CA TYR A 156 -2.57 10.78 -15.22
C TYR A 156 -3.73 10.12 -15.96
N ILE A 157 -4.97 10.62 -15.77
CA ILE A 157 -6.18 10.02 -16.31
C ILE A 157 -6.11 9.80 -17.84
N LYS A 158 -5.42 10.66 -18.57
CA LYS A 158 -5.25 10.53 -20.03
C LYS A 158 -4.62 9.20 -20.43
N THR A 159 -3.65 8.72 -19.64
CA THR A 159 -2.95 7.46 -19.88
C THR A 159 -3.77 6.26 -19.42
N MET A 160 -4.46 6.40 -18.29
CA MET A 160 -5.20 5.31 -17.65
C MET A 160 -6.56 5.04 -18.33
N TYR A 161 -7.20 6.08 -18.89
CA TYR A 161 -8.58 6.00 -19.37
C TYR A 161 -8.80 4.95 -20.47
N LYS A 162 -7.89 4.86 -21.43
CA LYS A 162 -7.98 3.84 -22.50
C LYS A 162 -7.94 2.42 -21.92
N THR A 163 -7.03 2.18 -20.99
CA THR A 163 -6.90 0.88 -20.34
C THR A 163 -8.14 0.54 -19.52
N ALA A 164 -8.68 1.52 -18.78
CA ALA A 164 -9.93 1.34 -18.03
C ALA A 164 -11.09 1.00 -18.98
N CYS A 165 -11.24 1.70 -20.11
CA CYS A 165 -12.27 1.39 -21.10
C CYS A 165 -12.13 -0.02 -21.71
N CYS A 166 -10.90 -0.47 -21.95
CA CYS A 166 -10.67 -1.83 -22.46
C CYS A 166 -11.04 -2.90 -21.43
N SER A 167 -10.76 -2.68 -20.15
CA SER A 167 -11.05 -3.65 -19.09
C SER A 167 -12.54 -3.79 -18.75
N THR A 168 -13.40 -2.87 -19.19
CA THR A 168 -14.86 -2.94 -18.98
C THR A 168 -15.61 -3.72 -20.07
N HIS A 169 -14.90 -4.19 -21.09
CA HIS A 169 -15.47 -4.96 -22.21
C HIS A 169 -15.32 -6.49 -22.07
N TYR A 170 -14.89 -6.98 -20.90
CA TYR A 170 -14.74 -8.42 -20.62
C TYR A 170 -15.68 -8.88 -19.51
#